data_c859ab20220815ba76feb7dbd2217ddf
#
_entry.id   c859ab20220815ba76feb7dbd2217ddf
#
_cell.length_a   1.000
_cell.length_b   1.000
_cell.length_c   1.000
_cell.angle_alpha   90.00
_cell.angle_beta   90.00
_cell.angle_gamma   90.00
#
_symmetry.space_group_name_H-M   'P 1'
#
loop_
_entity.id
_entity.type
_entity.pdbx_description
1 polymer ?
#
loop_
_entity_poly.entity_id
_entity_poly.type
_entity_poly.pdbx_seq_one_letter_code
_entity_poly.pdbx_strand_id
1 'polypeptide(L)'
;MFAASTASANDDTQYHITSQDDSLRDEVKKNVMLYLDDFSTPDTDNLAYWKKLVKRQVSQALQALGYYNSNITVSINDSATKPQVTIDIAMGYPIVIHQSHYQVTGTGQSFKPFVTQRNSYPLVVGSKLDHGSYQTVKNAMMDIARAYGFFDAKWMKHEIAVDLQTQSAAIQLTFDTGSRYTFGKISIAKEHASNDIIHAMAPFKEGDDFTSDAIANYNISLNQSRYFTSVQAIPALPNPLTKQININVTAVNRPRNIVEVSAGFTSNLGERGRLKWVKPWINRYGHSLESELELNKQEQSVTNNYKVPHGDPNLDYTNYVLGWRHTNNFNDTNNRYRKYSLQWQRHQQINEDWKRILLLKYEREKDNTQSATRTHLIPGFSYIRERRIGGITPNWGDRQFVQVEVSDKAWGSQSSFYKLSMRSNWLRQFNETHQLLFKLDVGYISANDVNQVPISMRFFAGGDNNLRAYDFNSISPLDSNNKSRGALTQLLGTIEYSYPVKDKWRFAIFHDVGTVGDKFLEDKYSDAGIGIRWETPVGLIRLDFAKGLQSSDIKRFDKPFNISFAIGLDL
;
A
#
# COMPACT_ATOMS: atom_id res chain seq x y z
N MET A 1 27.92 36.22 1.46
CA MET A 1 27.90 35.95 0.00
C MET A 1 26.89 34.85 -0.22
N PHE A 2 25.59 35.21 -0.31
CA PHE A 2 24.52 34.24 -0.48
C PHE A 2 24.11 34.21 -1.96
N ALA A 3 24.17 33.01 -2.54
CA ALA A 3 23.80 32.77 -3.93
C ALA A 3 22.31 33.01 -4.12
N ALA A 4 21.96 33.89 -5.04
CA ALA A 4 20.59 34.07 -5.52
C ALA A 4 20.12 32.78 -6.20
N SER A 5 19.02 32.18 -5.72
CA SER A 5 18.40 31.06 -6.42
C SER A 5 17.71 31.60 -7.68
N THR A 6 18.27 31.29 -8.83
CA THR A 6 17.60 31.48 -10.13
C THR A 6 16.59 30.35 -10.32
N ALA A 7 15.31 30.62 -10.12
CA ALA A 7 14.24 29.74 -10.61
C ALA A 7 13.96 30.12 -12.07
N SER A 8 14.06 29.17 -12.98
CA SER A 8 13.84 29.32 -14.41
C SER A 8 12.35 29.31 -14.71
N ALA A 9 11.82 30.46 -15.08
CA ALA A 9 10.57 30.55 -15.81
C ALA A 9 10.91 30.84 -17.28
N ASN A 10 10.51 30.02 -18.18
CA ASN A 10 10.84 30.03 -19.62
C ASN A 10 12.34 30.24 -19.91
N ASP A 11 12.97 29.35 -20.62
CA ASP A 11 14.44 29.25 -20.80
C ASP A 11 15.13 30.50 -21.39
N ASP A 12 14.37 31.56 -21.71
CA ASP A 12 14.85 32.72 -22.48
C ASP A 12 14.98 34.04 -21.71
N THR A 13 14.40 34.20 -20.49
CA THR A 13 14.46 35.47 -19.73
C THR A 13 14.88 35.24 -18.27
N GLN A 14 15.87 35.99 -17.78
CA GLN A 14 16.27 35.94 -16.37
C GLN A 14 15.67 37.10 -15.58
N TYR A 15 14.85 36.78 -14.57
CA TYR A 15 14.30 37.76 -13.64
C TYR A 15 15.14 37.89 -12.38
N HIS A 16 15.59 39.12 -12.07
CA HIS A 16 16.27 39.47 -10.81
C HIS A 16 15.34 40.34 -9.97
N ILE A 17 14.86 39.82 -8.86
CA ILE A 17 13.98 40.52 -7.94
C ILE A 17 14.84 41.08 -6.81
N THR A 18 14.85 42.44 -6.67
CA THR A 18 15.58 43.18 -5.67
C THR A 18 14.65 44.02 -4.79
N SER A 19 15.14 44.45 -3.63
CA SER A 19 14.44 45.41 -2.79
C SER A 19 15.45 46.38 -2.17
N GLN A 20 15.08 47.63 -2.03
CA GLN A 20 15.88 48.67 -1.40
C GLN A 20 16.01 48.46 0.13
N ASP A 21 15.07 47.72 0.75
CA ASP A 21 14.96 47.63 2.20
C ASP A 21 15.42 46.30 2.82
N ASP A 22 16.13 45.43 2.09
CA ASP A 22 16.52 44.07 2.55
C ASP A 22 15.35 43.23 3.15
N SER A 23 14.12 43.72 2.99
CA SER A 23 12.89 43.17 3.61
C SER A 23 12.19 42.13 2.75
N LEU A 24 12.70 41.83 1.54
CA LEU A 24 12.06 40.87 0.62
C LEU A 24 12.31 39.43 1.12
N ARG A 25 11.31 38.91 1.80
CA ARG A 25 11.30 37.52 2.23
C ARG A 25 11.24 36.60 1.00
N ASP A 26 11.83 35.41 1.09
CA ASP A 26 11.81 34.41 0.02
C ASP A 26 10.41 34.03 -0.43
N GLU A 27 9.42 34.12 0.45
CA GLU A 27 8.00 33.93 0.14
C GLU A 27 7.47 34.91 -0.89
N VAL A 28 7.82 36.20 -0.76
CA VAL A 28 7.42 37.25 -1.70
C VAL A 28 8.06 37.03 -3.06
N LYS A 29 9.36 36.72 -3.08
CA LYS A 29 10.09 36.41 -4.32
C LYS A 29 9.45 35.23 -5.05
N LYS A 30 9.14 34.14 -4.33
CA LYS A 30 8.47 32.97 -4.90
C LYS A 30 7.09 33.32 -5.48
N ASN A 31 6.30 34.12 -4.75
CA ASN A 31 4.98 34.50 -5.23
C ASN A 31 5.04 35.38 -6.49
N VAL A 32 5.98 36.35 -6.52
CA VAL A 32 6.21 37.18 -7.72
C VAL A 32 6.63 36.32 -8.91
N MET A 33 7.54 35.36 -8.69
CA MET A 33 7.99 34.44 -9.75
C MET A 33 6.84 33.60 -10.30
N LEU A 34 5.94 33.09 -9.46
CA LEU A 34 4.74 32.33 -9.91
C LEU A 34 3.84 33.16 -10.85
N TYR A 35 3.72 34.47 -10.62
CA TYR A 35 2.93 35.35 -11.51
C TYR A 35 3.67 35.70 -12.81
N LEU A 36 4.97 35.51 -12.88
CA LEU A 36 5.82 35.75 -14.05
C LEU A 36 6.16 34.48 -14.84
N ASP A 37 5.83 33.31 -14.33
CA ASP A 37 6.24 32.00 -14.89
C ASP A 37 5.69 31.77 -16.31
N ASP A 38 4.46 32.22 -16.57
CA ASP A 38 3.80 32.12 -17.87
C ASP A 38 3.99 33.42 -18.72
N PHE A 39 4.89 34.34 -18.31
CA PHE A 39 5.03 35.60 -18.97
C PHE A 39 5.98 35.52 -20.17
N SER A 40 5.57 36.05 -21.32
CA SER A 40 6.37 36.04 -22.54
C SER A 40 7.67 36.84 -22.40
N THR A 41 8.67 36.51 -23.20
CA THR A 41 9.93 37.26 -23.36
C THR A 41 9.65 38.73 -23.66
N PRO A 42 10.57 39.67 -23.31
CA PRO A 42 10.43 41.09 -23.63
C PRO A 42 10.19 41.30 -25.12
N ASP A 43 9.12 42.02 -25.42
CA ASP A 43 8.82 42.48 -26.79
C ASP A 43 9.66 43.74 -27.06
N THR A 44 10.69 43.61 -27.89
CA THR A 44 11.63 44.70 -28.23
C THR A 44 10.94 45.83 -28.99
N ASP A 45 9.87 45.54 -29.74
CA ASP A 45 9.13 46.52 -30.53
C ASP A 45 8.18 47.35 -29.67
N ASN A 46 7.76 46.83 -28.48
CA ASN A 46 6.84 47.52 -27.56
C ASN A 46 7.26 47.42 -26.08
N LEU A 47 8.50 47.71 -25.80
CA LEU A 47 9.13 47.55 -24.50
C LEU A 47 8.43 48.30 -23.36
N ALA A 48 7.90 49.52 -23.66
CA ALA A 48 7.17 50.32 -22.66
C ALA A 48 5.86 49.64 -22.22
N TYR A 49 5.13 49.03 -23.16
CA TYR A 49 3.91 48.30 -22.89
C TYR A 49 4.21 47.00 -22.12
N TRP A 50 5.25 46.27 -22.52
CA TRP A 50 5.68 45.06 -21.85
C TRP A 50 6.06 45.34 -20.38
N LYS A 51 6.86 46.36 -20.10
CA LYS A 51 7.19 46.81 -18.73
C LYS A 51 5.94 47.13 -17.90
N LYS A 52 4.92 47.73 -18.51
CA LYS A 52 3.63 48.04 -17.84
C LYS A 52 2.88 46.76 -17.48
N LEU A 53 2.93 45.75 -18.34
CA LEU A 53 2.30 44.44 -18.07
C LEU A 53 3.04 43.70 -16.93
N VAL A 54 4.39 43.63 -16.95
CA VAL A 54 5.19 43.05 -15.87
C VAL A 54 4.90 43.75 -14.54
N LYS A 55 4.91 45.07 -14.53
CA LYS A 55 4.58 45.87 -13.34
C LYS A 55 3.17 45.52 -12.80
N ARG A 56 2.20 45.30 -13.66
CA ARG A 56 0.83 44.88 -13.27
C ARG A 56 0.83 43.48 -12.65
N GLN A 57 1.54 42.51 -13.23
CA GLN A 57 1.62 41.15 -12.69
C GLN A 57 2.30 41.14 -11.32
N VAL A 58 3.42 41.83 -11.18
CA VAL A 58 4.11 41.97 -9.90
C VAL A 58 3.23 42.67 -8.86
N SER A 59 2.48 43.73 -9.27
CA SER A 59 1.53 44.39 -8.37
C SER A 59 0.45 43.43 -7.90
N GLN A 60 -0.13 42.61 -8.79
CA GLN A 60 -1.11 41.59 -8.43
C GLN A 60 -0.54 40.53 -7.47
N ALA A 61 0.69 40.08 -7.71
CA ALA A 61 1.40 39.16 -6.81
C ALA A 61 1.58 39.76 -5.41
N LEU A 62 1.93 41.04 -5.31
CA LEU A 62 2.08 41.73 -4.02
C LEU A 62 0.74 41.98 -3.33
N GLN A 63 -0.28 42.37 -4.09
CA GLN A 63 -1.65 42.51 -3.56
C GLN A 63 -2.20 41.21 -3.00
N ALA A 64 -1.90 40.07 -3.63
CA ALA A 64 -2.26 38.76 -3.12
C ALA A 64 -1.72 38.50 -1.70
N LEU A 65 -0.57 39.07 -1.38
CA LEU A 65 0.07 39.04 -0.05
C LEU A 65 -0.29 40.23 0.85
N GLY A 66 -1.25 41.08 0.45
CA GLY A 66 -1.73 42.23 1.21
C GLY A 66 -0.96 43.54 1.02
N TYR A 67 -0.05 43.62 0.06
CA TYR A 67 0.73 44.82 -0.20
C TYR A 67 0.17 45.58 -1.40
N TYR A 68 -0.68 46.57 -1.16
CA TYR A 68 -1.40 47.29 -2.21
C TYR A 68 -0.70 48.59 -2.64
N ASN A 69 0.12 49.17 -1.75
CA ASN A 69 0.80 50.46 -1.97
C ASN A 69 2.28 50.25 -2.31
N SER A 70 2.61 49.16 -3.02
CA SER A 70 3.98 48.86 -3.43
C SER A 70 4.43 49.72 -4.60
N ASN A 71 5.67 50.22 -4.57
CA ASN A 71 6.30 50.85 -5.70
C ASN A 71 7.20 49.86 -6.43
N ILE A 72 6.97 49.69 -7.73
CA ILE A 72 7.64 48.68 -8.56
C ILE A 72 8.34 49.40 -9.73
N THR A 73 9.66 49.14 -9.85
CA THR A 73 10.46 49.63 -10.97
C THR A 73 10.96 48.43 -11.78
N VAL A 74 10.73 48.47 -13.11
CA VAL A 74 11.17 47.40 -14.03
C VAL A 74 12.22 47.98 -14.96
N SER A 75 13.45 47.45 -14.90
CA SER A 75 14.55 47.76 -15.80
C SER A 75 14.99 46.53 -16.57
N ILE A 76 15.44 46.72 -17.81
CA ILE A 76 15.91 45.66 -18.69
C ILE A 76 17.32 45.99 -19.13
N ASN A 77 18.20 45.01 -19.04
CA ASN A 77 19.56 45.11 -19.57
C ASN A 77 19.63 44.22 -20.83
N ASP A 78 19.71 44.89 -21.98
CA ASP A 78 19.74 44.28 -23.31
C ASP A 78 21.14 43.84 -23.76
N SER A 79 22.17 44.15 -22.96
CA SER A 79 23.58 43.89 -23.30
C SER A 79 24.02 42.42 -23.08
N ALA A 80 23.18 41.56 -22.53
CA ALA A 80 23.47 40.17 -22.25
C ALA A 80 22.93 39.23 -23.36
N THR A 81 23.56 38.07 -23.50
CA THR A 81 23.12 36.99 -24.40
C THR A 81 21.65 36.53 -24.20
N LYS A 82 21.11 36.83 -23.02
CA LYS A 82 19.69 36.68 -22.68
C LYS A 82 19.21 37.97 -22.00
N PRO A 83 18.01 38.49 -22.29
CA PRO A 83 17.50 39.67 -21.60
C PRO A 83 17.45 39.49 -20.09
N GLN A 84 18.12 40.35 -19.34
CA GLN A 84 18.04 40.37 -17.88
C GLN A 84 17.05 41.46 -17.44
N VAL A 85 15.99 41.03 -16.76
CA VAL A 85 14.94 41.89 -16.23
C VAL A 85 15.14 42.05 -14.73
N THR A 86 15.46 43.25 -14.30
CA THR A 86 15.56 43.59 -12.88
C THR A 86 14.28 44.25 -12.42
N ILE A 87 13.66 43.70 -11.40
CA ILE A 87 12.43 44.16 -10.78
C ILE A 87 12.78 44.63 -9.36
N ASP A 88 12.78 45.93 -9.15
CA ASP A 88 13.01 46.51 -7.84
C ASP A 88 11.69 46.87 -7.17
N ILE A 89 11.50 46.34 -5.95
CA ILE A 89 10.24 46.37 -5.22
C ILE A 89 10.42 47.07 -3.87
N ALA A 90 9.76 48.23 -3.69
CA ALA A 90 9.53 48.79 -2.38
C ALA A 90 8.12 48.40 -1.91
N MET A 91 8.04 47.51 -0.93
CA MET A 91 6.77 46.82 -0.58
C MET A 91 5.72 47.74 0.06
N GLY A 92 6.12 48.71 0.83
CA GLY A 92 5.21 49.53 1.62
C GLY A 92 4.65 48.78 2.84
N TYR A 93 3.61 49.36 3.45
CA TYR A 93 2.96 48.72 4.60
C TYR A 93 1.87 47.76 4.14
N PRO A 94 1.74 46.58 4.81
CA PRO A 94 0.69 45.62 4.49
C PRO A 94 -0.68 46.12 4.96
N ILE A 95 -1.72 45.73 4.27
CA ILE A 95 -3.10 45.89 4.71
C ILE A 95 -3.35 45.00 5.93
N VAL A 96 -3.93 45.59 6.98
CA VAL A 96 -4.27 44.87 8.24
C VAL A 96 -5.79 44.68 8.32
N ILE A 97 -6.20 43.50 8.74
CA ILE A 97 -7.62 43.17 8.92
C ILE A 97 -8.14 43.89 10.16
N HIS A 98 -9.06 44.84 10.00
CA HIS A 98 -9.71 45.55 11.10
C HIS A 98 -11.06 44.94 11.51
N GLN A 99 -11.71 44.24 10.59
CA GLN A 99 -12.95 43.53 10.84
C GLN A 99 -12.98 42.20 10.11
N SER A 100 -13.33 41.13 10.82
CA SER A 100 -13.48 39.81 10.23
C SER A 100 -14.74 39.15 10.78
N HIS A 101 -15.68 38.84 9.88
CA HIS A 101 -16.90 38.12 10.21
C HIS A 101 -16.96 36.84 9.39
N TYR A 102 -16.96 35.70 10.12
CA TYR A 102 -17.06 34.38 9.50
C TYR A 102 -18.18 33.57 10.15
N GLN A 103 -19.22 33.27 9.40
CA GLN A 103 -20.42 32.56 9.86
C GLN A 103 -20.69 31.34 8.98
N VAL A 104 -21.10 30.24 9.61
CA VAL A 104 -21.60 29.02 8.97
C VAL A 104 -23.05 28.83 9.37
N THR A 105 -23.93 28.64 8.39
CA THR A 105 -25.37 28.43 8.54
C THR A 105 -25.81 27.12 7.90
N GLY A 106 -27.09 26.76 7.98
CA GLY A 106 -27.64 25.54 7.43
C GLY A 106 -27.54 24.33 8.38
N THR A 107 -27.95 23.16 7.89
CA THR A 107 -28.03 21.95 8.74
C THR A 107 -26.66 21.43 9.21
N GLY A 108 -25.60 21.82 8.49
CA GLY A 108 -24.21 21.42 8.80
C GLY A 108 -23.47 22.35 9.75
N GLN A 109 -24.11 23.41 10.31
CA GLN A 109 -23.41 24.40 11.16
C GLN A 109 -22.69 23.80 12.38
N SER A 110 -23.19 22.68 12.92
CA SER A 110 -22.59 21.94 14.04
C SER A 110 -21.79 20.70 13.60
N PHE A 111 -21.71 20.44 12.29
CA PHE A 111 -20.98 19.28 11.79
C PHE A 111 -19.48 19.44 12.01
N LYS A 112 -18.87 18.44 12.69
CA LYS A 112 -17.50 18.52 13.18
C LYS A 112 -16.47 19.01 12.15
N PRO A 113 -16.42 18.53 10.87
CA PRO A 113 -15.49 19.04 9.88
C PRO A 113 -15.62 20.55 9.61
N PHE A 114 -16.84 21.08 9.50
CA PHE A 114 -17.05 22.53 9.31
C PHE A 114 -16.65 23.31 10.58
N VAL A 115 -16.97 22.78 11.76
CA VAL A 115 -16.57 23.42 13.03
C VAL A 115 -15.06 23.47 13.15
N THR A 116 -14.36 22.37 12.82
CA THR A 116 -12.91 22.31 12.87
C THR A 116 -12.28 23.31 11.90
N GLN A 117 -12.77 23.37 10.65
CA GLN A 117 -12.27 24.33 9.65
C GLN A 117 -12.55 25.78 10.07
N ARG A 118 -13.71 26.06 10.65
CA ARG A 118 -14.04 27.41 11.17
C ARG A 118 -13.11 27.80 12.32
N ASN A 119 -12.79 26.88 13.22
CA ASN A 119 -11.92 27.15 14.38
C ASN A 119 -10.45 27.36 14.00
N SER A 120 -10.02 26.86 12.85
CA SER A 120 -8.69 27.08 12.28
C SER A 120 -8.59 28.29 11.35
N TYR A 121 -9.58 29.18 11.39
CA TYR A 121 -9.67 30.37 10.53
C TYR A 121 -8.50 31.33 10.77
N PRO A 122 -7.64 31.61 9.75
CA PRO A 122 -6.41 32.37 9.95
C PRO A 122 -6.55 33.88 9.82
N LEU A 123 -7.66 34.38 9.23
CA LEU A 123 -7.85 35.78 8.87
C LEU A 123 -8.54 36.54 10.04
N VAL A 124 -7.85 36.63 11.15
CA VAL A 124 -8.35 37.28 12.38
C VAL A 124 -8.02 38.78 12.39
N VAL A 125 -8.78 39.54 13.17
CA VAL A 125 -8.53 40.98 13.35
C VAL A 125 -7.11 41.21 13.87
N GLY A 126 -6.41 42.16 13.27
CA GLY A 126 -4.99 42.48 13.55
C GLY A 126 -3.99 41.70 12.72
N SER A 127 -4.39 40.65 11.99
CA SER A 127 -3.52 39.94 11.06
C SER A 127 -3.38 40.68 9.72
N LYS A 128 -2.31 40.41 9.00
CA LYS A 128 -2.08 40.88 7.63
C LYS A 128 -3.12 40.22 6.69
N LEU A 129 -3.64 40.98 5.76
CA LEU A 129 -4.49 40.44 4.70
C LEU A 129 -3.68 39.50 3.80
N ASP A 130 -4.17 38.28 3.60
CA ASP A 130 -3.61 37.28 2.70
C ASP A 130 -4.73 36.66 1.86
N HIS A 131 -4.72 36.92 0.55
CA HIS A 131 -5.71 36.38 -0.37
C HIS A 131 -5.57 34.87 -0.56
N GLY A 132 -4.36 34.32 -0.45
CA GLY A 132 -4.11 32.88 -0.50
C GLY A 132 -4.86 32.15 0.63
N SER A 133 -4.71 32.62 1.87
CA SER A 133 -5.44 32.11 3.03
C SER A 133 -6.96 32.26 2.88
N TYR A 134 -7.44 33.38 2.34
CA TYR A 134 -8.85 33.58 2.06
C TYR A 134 -9.41 32.57 1.06
N GLN A 135 -8.71 32.34 -0.06
CA GLN A 135 -9.13 31.36 -1.06
C GLN A 135 -9.03 29.92 -0.53
N THR A 136 -8.01 29.62 0.27
CA THR A 136 -7.85 28.31 0.94
C THR A 136 -9.04 28.00 1.84
N VAL A 137 -9.48 28.95 2.66
CA VAL A 137 -10.68 28.79 3.51
C VAL A 137 -11.91 28.50 2.66
N LYS A 138 -12.11 29.29 1.59
CA LYS A 138 -13.26 29.09 0.70
C LYS A 138 -13.28 27.72 0.03
N ASN A 139 -12.13 27.27 -0.47
CA ASN A 139 -12.01 25.97 -1.13
C ASN A 139 -12.22 24.84 -0.11
N ALA A 140 -11.58 24.92 1.06
CA ALA A 140 -11.71 23.90 2.10
C ALA A 140 -13.15 23.69 2.55
N MET A 141 -13.93 24.76 2.70
CA MET A 141 -15.35 24.65 3.05
C MET A 141 -16.16 23.97 1.96
N MET A 142 -15.91 24.30 0.69
CA MET A 142 -16.59 23.66 -0.45
C MET A 142 -16.18 22.20 -0.61
N ASP A 143 -14.91 21.87 -0.34
CA ASP A 143 -14.40 20.50 -0.41
C ASP A 143 -15.01 19.63 0.70
N ILE A 144 -15.09 20.16 1.94
CA ILE A 144 -15.82 19.50 3.03
C ILE A 144 -17.29 19.28 2.63
N ALA A 145 -17.94 20.29 2.07
CA ALA A 145 -19.33 20.18 1.65
C ALA A 145 -19.52 19.04 0.63
N ARG A 146 -18.69 18.99 -0.41
CA ARG A 146 -18.74 17.93 -1.43
C ARG A 146 -18.39 16.55 -0.84
N ALA A 147 -17.38 16.48 0.01
CA ALA A 147 -16.94 15.23 0.62
C ALA A 147 -18.01 14.58 1.50
N TYR A 148 -18.86 15.39 2.15
CA TYR A 148 -19.84 14.91 3.11
C TYR A 148 -21.30 15.09 2.68
N GLY A 149 -21.55 15.35 1.39
CA GLY A 149 -22.90 15.33 0.83
C GLY A 149 -23.72 16.61 1.03
N PHE A 150 -23.10 17.76 1.29
CA PHE A 150 -23.77 19.05 1.34
C PHE A 150 -23.75 19.74 -0.03
N PHE A 151 -24.47 19.16 -0.99
CA PHE A 151 -24.40 19.61 -2.39
C PHE A 151 -25.14 20.93 -2.68
N ASP A 152 -26.01 21.37 -1.78
CA ASP A 152 -26.66 22.69 -1.84
C ASP A 152 -25.78 23.80 -1.24
N ALA A 153 -24.58 23.45 -0.73
CA ALA A 153 -23.71 24.40 -0.07
C ALA A 153 -23.26 25.53 -1.00
N LYS A 154 -23.31 26.75 -0.48
CA LYS A 154 -22.91 27.96 -1.22
C LYS A 154 -22.42 29.06 -0.31
N TRP A 155 -21.60 29.91 -0.86
CA TRP A 155 -21.23 31.17 -0.23
C TRP A 155 -22.35 32.20 -0.43
N MET A 156 -23.01 32.56 0.66
CA MET A 156 -24.01 33.63 0.64
C MET A 156 -23.36 35.02 0.59
N LYS A 157 -22.23 35.17 1.28
CA LYS A 157 -21.38 36.34 1.27
C LYS A 157 -19.91 35.91 1.33
N HIS A 158 -19.07 36.54 0.49
CA HIS A 158 -17.63 36.26 0.41
C HIS A 158 -16.89 37.48 -0.12
N GLU A 159 -16.80 38.53 0.68
CA GLU A 159 -16.28 39.83 0.30
C GLU A 159 -15.07 40.21 1.13
N ILE A 160 -14.12 40.88 0.48
CA ILE A 160 -13.00 41.60 1.10
C ILE A 160 -13.15 43.06 0.65
N ALA A 161 -13.40 43.97 1.59
CA ALA A 161 -13.36 45.40 1.35
C ALA A 161 -12.01 45.94 1.84
N VAL A 162 -11.24 46.57 0.93
CA VAL A 162 -9.93 47.14 1.23
C VAL A 162 -10.02 48.64 1.17
N ASP A 163 -9.64 49.31 2.26
CA ASP A 163 -9.47 50.75 2.32
C ASP A 163 -7.97 51.10 2.25
N LEU A 164 -7.58 51.72 1.14
CA LEU A 164 -6.20 52.11 0.90
C LEU A 164 -5.77 53.34 1.69
N GLN A 165 -6.70 54.16 2.16
CA GLN A 165 -6.39 55.37 2.95
C GLN A 165 -6.04 54.98 4.40
N THR A 166 -6.82 54.08 4.98
CA THR A 166 -6.62 53.60 6.34
C THR A 166 -5.73 52.34 6.41
N GLN A 167 -5.31 51.84 5.24
CA GLN A 167 -4.51 50.58 5.11
C GLN A 167 -5.15 49.41 5.85
N SER A 168 -6.47 49.30 5.74
CA SER A 168 -7.22 48.30 6.47
C SER A 168 -8.13 47.49 5.56
N ALA A 169 -8.55 46.29 6.02
CA ALA A 169 -9.52 45.45 5.33
C ALA A 169 -10.63 44.96 6.26
N ALA A 170 -11.83 44.84 5.68
CA ALA A 170 -12.96 44.16 6.28
C ALA A 170 -13.27 42.88 5.50
N ILE A 171 -13.42 41.76 6.19
CA ILE A 171 -13.74 40.45 5.59
C ILE A 171 -15.13 40.02 6.05
N GLN A 172 -15.97 39.63 5.11
CA GLN A 172 -17.29 39.06 5.40
C GLN A 172 -17.45 37.74 4.66
N LEU A 173 -17.54 36.66 5.45
CA LEU A 173 -17.75 35.31 4.96
C LEU A 173 -19.00 34.71 5.61
N THR A 174 -19.98 34.34 4.78
CA THR A 174 -21.18 33.61 5.22
C THR A 174 -21.36 32.39 4.34
N PHE A 175 -21.15 31.23 4.91
CA PHE A 175 -21.28 29.94 4.24
C PHE A 175 -22.56 29.26 4.67
N ASP A 176 -23.46 28.98 3.72
CA ASP A 176 -24.66 28.16 3.95
C ASP A 176 -24.36 26.72 3.48
N THR A 177 -24.42 25.78 4.42
CA THR A 177 -24.20 24.37 4.11
C THR A 177 -25.36 23.74 3.35
N GLY A 178 -26.53 24.32 3.39
CA GLY A 178 -27.76 23.69 2.91
C GLY A 178 -28.09 22.42 3.70
N SER A 179 -28.74 21.46 3.03
CA SER A 179 -29.11 20.17 3.60
C SER A 179 -28.08 19.10 3.23
N ARG A 180 -27.87 18.13 4.13
CA ARG A 180 -27.07 16.97 3.85
C ARG A 180 -27.86 15.95 3.03
N TYR A 181 -27.23 15.42 1.98
CA TYR A 181 -27.81 14.38 1.13
C TYR A 181 -27.44 13.00 1.63
N THR A 182 -28.29 12.04 1.32
CA THR A 182 -28.12 10.63 1.63
C THR A 182 -27.90 9.78 0.38
N PHE A 183 -27.40 8.56 0.54
CA PHE A 183 -27.35 7.61 -0.55
C PHE A 183 -28.75 7.19 -0.97
N GLY A 184 -28.99 7.19 -2.28
CA GLY A 184 -30.14 6.61 -2.92
C GLY A 184 -29.88 5.18 -3.39
N LYS A 185 -30.58 4.76 -4.45
CA LYS A 185 -30.50 3.42 -5.03
C LYS A 185 -29.23 3.24 -5.85
N ILE A 186 -28.69 2.01 -5.81
CA ILE A 186 -27.66 1.58 -6.74
C ILE A 186 -28.36 1.10 -8.01
N SER A 187 -28.02 1.74 -9.15
CA SER A 187 -28.53 1.39 -10.48
C SER A 187 -27.42 0.79 -11.31
N ILE A 188 -27.66 -0.39 -11.88
CA ILE A 188 -26.69 -1.12 -12.70
C ILE A 188 -27.13 -0.99 -14.16
N ALA A 189 -26.23 -0.47 -15.01
CA ALA A 189 -26.54 -0.11 -16.40
C ALA A 189 -26.96 -1.29 -17.29
N LYS A 190 -26.52 -2.51 -16.96
CA LYS A 190 -26.89 -3.76 -17.62
C LYS A 190 -27.10 -4.82 -16.56
N GLU A 191 -28.13 -5.66 -16.71
CA GLU A 191 -28.24 -6.85 -15.87
C GLU A 191 -27.04 -7.78 -16.09
N HIS A 192 -26.35 -8.08 -15.01
CA HIS A 192 -25.22 -8.99 -14.96
C HIS A 192 -25.53 -10.17 -14.03
N ALA A 193 -24.92 -11.31 -14.31
CA ALA A 193 -25.03 -12.47 -13.42
C ALA A 193 -24.48 -12.24 -11.99
N SER A 194 -23.82 -11.09 -11.77
CA SER A 194 -23.18 -10.68 -10.51
C SER A 194 -23.85 -9.46 -9.86
N ASN A 195 -25.07 -9.11 -10.21
CA ASN A 195 -25.78 -7.95 -9.64
C ASN A 195 -25.88 -8.01 -8.12
N ASP A 196 -26.19 -9.20 -7.56
CA ASP A 196 -26.32 -9.38 -6.10
C ASP A 196 -24.99 -9.08 -5.39
N ILE A 197 -23.86 -9.41 -6.01
CA ILE A 197 -22.53 -9.11 -5.47
C ILE A 197 -22.19 -7.63 -5.53
N ILE A 198 -22.58 -6.93 -6.61
CA ILE A 198 -22.38 -5.49 -6.72
C ILE A 198 -23.07 -4.77 -5.55
N HIS A 199 -24.33 -5.15 -5.26
CA HIS A 199 -25.07 -4.60 -4.12
C HIS A 199 -24.43 -4.99 -2.78
N ALA A 200 -24.00 -6.25 -2.61
CA ALA A 200 -23.42 -6.76 -1.36
C ALA A 200 -22.06 -6.11 -1.02
N MET A 201 -21.35 -5.58 -2.00
CA MET A 201 -20.06 -4.91 -1.82
C MET A 201 -20.19 -3.43 -1.44
N ALA A 202 -21.38 -2.84 -1.51
CA ALA A 202 -21.57 -1.44 -1.14
C ALA A 202 -21.34 -1.24 0.37
N PRO A 203 -20.44 -0.32 0.77
CA PRO A 203 -20.18 -0.01 2.18
C PRO A 203 -21.24 0.93 2.78
N PHE A 204 -22.34 1.18 2.08
CA PHE A 204 -23.46 2.04 2.47
C PHE A 204 -24.78 1.41 2.08
N LYS A 205 -25.85 1.87 2.69
CA LYS A 205 -27.25 1.51 2.39
C LYS A 205 -28.01 2.74 1.91
N GLU A 206 -29.15 2.51 1.25
CA GLU A 206 -30.11 3.58 0.92
C GLU A 206 -30.52 4.29 2.22
N GLY A 207 -30.41 5.63 2.24
CA GLY A 207 -30.69 6.47 3.38
C GLY A 207 -29.52 6.80 4.30
N ASP A 208 -28.38 6.13 4.16
CA ASP A 208 -27.16 6.49 4.88
C ASP A 208 -26.63 7.84 4.39
N ASP A 209 -25.97 8.59 5.26
CA ASP A 209 -25.36 9.86 4.93
C ASP A 209 -24.29 9.71 3.83
N PHE A 210 -24.38 10.53 2.80
CA PHE A 210 -23.41 10.49 1.70
C PHE A 210 -22.02 10.92 2.16
N THR A 211 -21.00 10.15 1.71
CA THR A 211 -19.59 10.51 1.79
C THR A 211 -18.85 10.10 0.52
N SER A 212 -17.92 10.96 0.05
CA SER A 212 -17.07 10.63 -1.10
C SER A 212 -16.15 9.43 -0.80
N ASP A 213 -15.71 9.27 0.44
CA ASP A 213 -14.87 8.14 0.87
C ASP A 213 -15.60 6.79 0.73
N ALA A 214 -16.91 6.74 1.02
CA ALA A 214 -17.69 5.52 0.82
C ALA A 214 -17.75 5.14 -0.67
N ILE A 215 -17.86 6.10 -1.59
CA ILE A 215 -17.81 5.84 -3.03
C ILE A 215 -16.41 5.40 -3.47
N ALA A 216 -15.36 6.04 -2.97
CA ALA A 216 -13.98 5.64 -3.26
C ALA A 216 -13.71 4.21 -2.79
N ASN A 217 -14.08 3.87 -1.55
CA ASN A 217 -13.94 2.53 -0.98
C ASN A 217 -14.79 1.49 -1.76
N TYR A 218 -15.99 1.87 -2.19
CA TYR A 218 -16.82 1.00 -3.02
C TYR A 218 -16.14 0.68 -4.36
N ASN A 219 -15.61 1.69 -5.05
CA ASN A 219 -14.85 1.50 -6.29
C ASN A 219 -13.60 0.63 -6.08
N ILE A 220 -12.86 0.84 -4.99
CA ILE A 220 -11.70 0.02 -4.63
C ILE A 220 -12.13 -1.43 -4.43
N SER A 221 -13.18 -1.68 -3.63
CA SER A 221 -13.68 -3.02 -3.36
C SER A 221 -14.15 -3.73 -4.64
N LEU A 222 -14.94 -3.06 -5.49
CA LEU A 222 -15.39 -3.58 -6.77
C LEU A 222 -14.21 -3.99 -7.68
N ASN A 223 -13.19 -3.14 -7.82
CA ASN A 223 -12.02 -3.41 -8.65
C ASN A 223 -11.13 -4.54 -8.08
N GLN A 224 -11.01 -4.64 -6.78
CA GLN A 224 -10.24 -5.70 -6.11
C GLN A 224 -10.93 -7.07 -6.14
N SER A 225 -12.24 -7.12 -6.35
CA SER A 225 -13.03 -8.34 -6.29
C SER A 225 -12.66 -9.40 -7.32
N ARG A 226 -11.99 -9.01 -8.40
CA ARG A 226 -11.61 -9.85 -9.54
C ARG A 226 -12.80 -10.40 -10.35
N TYR A 227 -14.04 -9.94 -10.12
CA TYR A 227 -15.21 -10.32 -10.93
C TYR A 227 -15.27 -9.57 -12.26
N PHE A 228 -14.72 -8.37 -12.30
CA PHE A 228 -14.85 -7.43 -13.42
C PHE A 228 -13.51 -7.18 -14.12
N THR A 229 -13.57 -6.98 -15.43
CA THR A 229 -12.46 -6.47 -16.24
C THR A 229 -12.34 -4.95 -16.04
N SER A 230 -13.50 -4.28 -15.98
CA SER A 230 -13.60 -2.88 -15.59
C SER A 230 -14.91 -2.68 -14.82
N VAL A 231 -14.87 -1.84 -13.81
CA VAL A 231 -16.06 -1.49 -13.03
C VAL A 231 -15.88 -0.09 -12.46
N GLN A 232 -16.96 0.68 -12.48
CA GLN A 232 -17.00 2.03 -11.96
C GLN A 232 -18.37 2.32 -11.36
N ALA A 233 -18.37 2.85 -10.14
CA ALA A 233 -19.53 3.39 -9.46
C ALA A 233 -19.42 4.93 -9.41
N ILE A 234 -20.38 5.61 -10.02
CA ILE A 234 -20.41 7.07 -10.15
C ILE A 234 -21.68 7.61 -9.51
N PRO A 235 -21.60 8.61 -8.60
CA PRO A 235 -22.76 9.31 -8.12
C PRO A 235 -23.53 10.00 -9.28
N ALA A 236 -24.83 9.82 -9.32
CA ALA A 236 -25.71 10.55 -10.21
C ALA A 236 -25.84 12.01 -9.75
N LEU A 237 -26.49 12.85 -10.53
CA LEU A 237 -26.81 14.20 -10.10
C LEU A 237 -27.67 14.16 -8.83
N PRO A 238 -27.37 15.01 -7.82
CA PRO A 238 -28.15 15.10 -6.60
C PRO A 238 -29.61 15.44 -6.89
N ASN A 239 -30.56 14.72 -6.30
CA ASN A 239 -31.97 15.03 -6.42
C ASN A 239 -32.38 16.05 -5.33
N PRO A 240 -32.70 17.30 -5.70
CA PRO A 240 -32.99 18.35 -4.73
C PRO A 240 -34.31 18.13 -3.95
N LEU A 241 -35.24 17.34 -4.51
CA LEU A 241 -36.53 17.07 -3.86
C LEU A 241 -36.43 15.98 -2.79
N THR A 242 -35.72 14.87 -3.09
CA THR A 242 -35.59 13.75 -2.17
C THR A 242 -34.35 13.85 -1.28
N LYS A 243 -33.42 14.75 -1.60
CA LYS A 243 -32.11 14.88 -0.95
C LYS A 243 -31.31 13.59 -1.01
N GLN A 244 -31.47 12.83 -2.10
CA GLN A 244 -30.78 11.57 -2.34
C GLN A 244 -29.90 11.62 -3.57
N ILE A 245 -28.84 10.77 -3.56
CA ILE A 245 -27.92 10.58 -4.68
C ILE A 245 -27.92 9.10 -5.04
N ASN A 246 -28.44 8.77 -6.20
CA ASN A 246 -28.35 7.43 -6.75
C ASN A 246 -26.92 7.14 -7.21
N ILE A 247 -26.49 5.89 -7.14
CA ILE A 247 -25.17 5.45 -7.58
C ILE A 247 -25.34 4.62 -8.85
N ASN A 248 -24.77 5.09 -9.95
CA ASN A 248 -24.78 4.37 -11.22
C ASN A 248 -23.52 3.50 -11.32
N VAL A 249 -23.72 2.18 -11.45
CA VAL A 249 -22.63 1.22 -11.62
C VAL A 249 -22.60 0.72 -13.05
N THR A 250 -21.45 0.89 -13.69
CA THR A 250 -21.14 0.30 -14.99
C THR A 250 -20.08 -0.78 -14.78
N ALA A 251 -20.35 -2.00 -15.19
CA ALA A 251 -19.45 -3.14 -15.00
C ALA A 251 -19.34 -3.98 -16.27
N VAL A 252 -18.12 -4.49 -16.52
CA VAL A 252 -17.84 -5.48 -17.55
C VAL A 252 -17.27 -6.72 -16.87
N ASN A 253 -18.01 -7.83 -16.91
CA ASN A 253 -17.58 -9.07 -16.27
C ASN A 253 -16.28 -9.61 -16.90
N ARG A 254 -15.43 -10.21 -16.09
CA ARG A 254 -14.30 -11.00 -16.59
C ARG A 254 -14.80 -12.22 -17.37
N PRO A 255 -13.98 -12.73 -18.30
CA PRO A 255 -14.25 -14.01 -18.96
C PRO A 255 -14.57 -15.10 -17.93
N ARG A 256 -15.53 -15.96 -18.28
CA ARG A 256 -16.00 -17.02 -17.37
C ARG A 256 -14.94 -18.07 -17.06
N ASN A 257 -13.95 -18.22 -17.94
CA ASN A 257 -12.81 -19.11 -17.76
C ASN A 257 -11.54 -18.31 -18.08
N ILE A 258 -10.59 -18.31 -17.15
CA ILE A 258 -9.27 -17.70 -17.31
C ILE A 258 -8.26 -18.81 -17.07
N VAL A 259 -7.31 -18.98 -17.99
CA VAL A 259 -6.23 -19.93 -17.84
C VAL A 259 -4.93 -19.13 -17.82
N GLU A 260 -4.15 -19.33 -16.76
CA GLU A 260 -2.85 -18.72 -16.57
C GLU A 260 -1.80 -19.84 -16.61
N VAL A 261 -0.79 -19.70 -17.45
CA VAL A 261 0.35 -20.62 -17.53
C VAL A 261 1.60 -19.85 -17.17
N SER A 262 2.37 -20.38 -16.25
CA SER A 262 3.67 -19.80 -15.89
C SER A 262 4.74 -20.88 -15.77
N ALA A 263 5.96 -20.53 -16.15
CA ALA A 263 7.16 -21.33 -15.97
C ALA A 263 8.21 -20.50 -15.27
N GLY A 264 9.04 -21.12 -14.48
CA GLY A 264 10.09 -20.45 -13.73
C GLY A 264 11.20 -21.41 -13.33
N PHE A 265 12.24 -20.84 -12.75
CA PHE A 265 13.37 -21.56 -12.19
C PHE A 265 13.78 -20.95 -10.86
N THR A 266 14.07 -21.79 -9.88
CA THR A 266 14.71 -21.39 -8.62
C THR A 266 15.82 -22.38 -8.29
N SER A 267 16.88 -21.93 -7.61
CA SER A 267 17.98 -22.80 -7.21
C SER A 267 17.51 -23.93 -6.29
N ASN A 268 16.49 -23.71 -5.48
CA ASN A 268 15.95 -24.68 -4.53
C ASN A 268 15.11 -25.80 -5.16
N LEU A 269 14.20 -25.42 -6.08
CA LEU A 269 13.18 -26.32 -6.62
C LEU A 269 13.45 -26.73 -8.08
N GLY A 270 14.45 -26.11 -8.72
CA GLY A 270 14.73 -26.29 -10.13
C GLY A 270 13.69 -25.67 -11.04
N GLU A 271 13.46 -26.29 -12.17
CA GLU A 271 12.43 -25.90 -13.13
C GLU A 271 11.05 -26.13 -12.50
N ARG A 272 10.14 -25.15 -12.68
CA ARG A 272 8.76 -25.27 -12.24
C ARG A 272 7.79 -24.82 -13.31
N GLY A 273 6.69 -25.54 -13.41
CA GLY A 273 5.53 -25.19 -14.22
C GLY A 273 4.30 -25.01 -13.35
N ARG A 274 3.46 -24.06 -13.70
CA ARG A 274 2.20 -23.81 -13.02
C ARG A 274 1.11 -23.56 -14.05
N LEU A 275 0.02 -24.28 -13.91
CA LEU A 275 -1.21 -24.09 -14.66
C LEU A 275 -2.31 -23.73 -13.68
N LYS A 276 -2.93 -22.56 -13.87
CA LYS A 276 -4.00 -22.08 -13.02
C LYS A 276 -5.24 -21.81 -13.87
N TRP A 277 -6.35 -22.43 -13.50
CA TRP A 277 -7.64 -22.20 -14.09
C TRP A 277 -8.56 -21.51 -13.09
N VAL A 278 -9.11 -20.36 -13.50
CA VAL A 278 -9.95 -19.51 -12.66
C VAL A 278 -11.31 -19.32 -13.30
N LYS A 279 -12.36 -19.62 -12.54
CA LYS A 279 -13.73 -19.14 -12.78
C LYS A 279 -14.03 -18.02 -11.79
N PRO A 280 -13.91 -16.75 -12.19
CA PRO A 280 -14.07 -15.61 -11.28
C PRO A 280 -15.46 -15.57 -10.66
N TRP A 281 -16.46 -16.03 -11.38
CA TRP A 281 -17.84 -16.12 -10.93
C TRP A 281 -18.52 -17.37 -11.53
N ILE A 282 -19.28 -18.09 -10.69
CA ILE A 282 -20.02 -19.31 -11.07
C ILE A 282 -21.50 -19.01 -11.14
N ASN A 283 -22.01 -18.22 -10.17
CA ASN A 283 -23.41 -17.88 -10.00
C ASN A 283 -23.59 -16.42 -9.60
N ARG A 284 -24.85 -15.97 -9.50
CA ARG A 284 -25.19 -14.59 -9.11
C ARG A 284 -24.73 -14.19 -7.70
N TYR A 285 -24.47 -15.16 -6.83
CA TYR A 285 -24.00 -14.95 -5.45
C TYR A 285 -22.48 -14.75 -5.37
N GLY A 286 -21.78 -14.72 -6.51
CA GLY A 286 -20.34 -14.48 -6.58
C GLY A 286 -19.48 -15.65 -6.11
N HIS A 287 -19.98 -16.88 -6.14
CA HIS A 287 -19.12 -18.03 -5.91
C HIS A 287 -18.06 -18.12 -6.99
N SER A 288 -16.84 -18.48 -6.64
CA SER A 288 -15.71 -18.63 -7.57
C SER A 288 -14.98 -19.94 -7.34
N LEU A 289 -14.29 -20.40 -8.39
CA LEU A 289 -13.45 -21.59 -8.36
C LEU A 289 -12.07 -21.23 -8.91
N GLU A 290 -11.07 -21.68 -8.22
CA GLU A 290 -9.68 -21.61 -8.65
C GLU A 290 -9.07 -23.00 -8.54
N SER A 291 -8.53 -23.53 -9.65
CA SER A 291 -7.82 -24.82 -9.69
C SER A 291 -6.41 -24.57 -10.14
N GLU A 292 -5.45 -25.08 -9.39
CA GLU A 292 -4.04 -24.88 -9.65
C GLU A 292 -3.30 -26.22 -9.67
N LEU A 293 -2.52 -26.44 -10.71
CA LEU A 293 -1.55 -27.51 -10.84
C LEU A 293 -0.16 -26.89 -10.78
N GLU A 294 0.65 -27.34 -9.84
CA GLU A 294 2.06 -26.94 -9.73
C GLU A 294 2.96 -28.18 -9.83
N LEU A 295 4.00 -28.07 -10.67
CA LEU A 295 4.94 -29.14 -10.96
C LEU A 295 6.37 -28.60 -10.84
N ASN A 296 7.18 -29.26 -10.03
CA ASN A 296 8.62 -29.07 -9.98
C ASN A 296 9.31 -30.41 -9.67
N LYS A 297 10.64 -30.46 -9.65
CA LYS A 297 11.40 -31.70 -9.41
C LYS A 297 11.13 -32.32 -8.03
N GLN A 298 10.82 -31.50 -7.04
CA GLN A 298 10.68 -31.94 -5.65
C GLN A 298 9.23 -32.13 -5.24
N GLU A 299 8.31 -31.36 -5.83
CA GLU A 299 6.92 -31.32 -5.44
C GLU A 299 5.98 -31.27 -6.64
N GLN A 300 4.88 -31.99 -6.54
CA GLN A 300 3.75 -31.93 -7.45
C GLN A 300 2.49 -31.67 -6.60
N SER A 301 1.71 -30.70 -6.97
CA SER A 301 0.47 -30.41 -6.23
C SER A 301 -0.69 -30.00 -7.13
N VAL A 302 -1.89 -30.37 -6.68
CA VAL A 302 -3.16 -29.92 -7.24
C VAL A 302 -3.95 -29.31 -6.10
N THR A 303 -4.40 -28.08 -6.26
CA THR A 303 -5.22 -27.39 -5.27
C THR A 303 -6.47 -26.83 -5.95
N ASN A 304 -7.64 -27.10 -5.38
CA ASN A 304 -8.91 -26.54 -5.82
C ASN A 304 -9.49 -25.71 -4.68
N ASN A 305 -9.76 -24.46 -4.95
CA ASN A 305 -10.36 -23.49 -4.04
C ASN A 305 -11.76 -23.12 -4.51
N TYR A 306 -12.78 -23.48 -3.77
CA TYR A 306 -14.16 -23.04 -3.99
C TYR A 306 -14.52 -21.98 -2.96
N LYS A 307 -14.71 -20.74 -3.41
CA LYS A 307 -14.97 -19.58 -2.58
C LYS A 307 -16.47 -19.25 -2.56
N VAL A 308 -16.99 -19.04 -1.36
CA VAL A 308 -18.38 -18.62 -1.08
C VAL A 308 -18.33 -17.31 -0.30
N PRO A 309 -18.68 -16.17 -0.91
CA PRO A 309 -18.70 -14.88 -0.20
C PRO A 309 -19.92 -14.78 0.73
N HIS A 310 -19.76 -13.97 1.79
CA HIS A 310 -20.80 -13.64 2.77
C HIS A 310 -20.91 -12.11 2.92
N GLY A 311 -21.31 -11.44 1.84
CA GLY A 311 -21.27 -9.98 1.71
C GLY A 311 -20.15 -9.57 0.77
N ASP A 312 -19.28 -8.64 1.21
CA ASP A 312 -18.11 -8.27 0.42
C ASP A 312 -17.12 -9.45 0.29
N PRO A 313 -16.91 -9.96 -0.94
CA PRO A 313 -16.06 -11.12 -1.19
C PRO A 313 -14.57 -10.87 -0.89
N ASN A 314 -14.15 -9.63 -0.69
CA ASN A 314 -12.78 -9.31 -0.28
C ASN A 314 -12.59 -9.40 1.23
N LEU A 315 -13.67 -9.22 1.99
CA LEU A 315 -13.63 -9.06 3.45
C LEU A 315 -14.13 -10.29 4.20
N ASP A 316 -15.20 -10.94 3.70
CA ASP A 316 -15.86 -12.04 4.40
C ASP A 316 -16.28 -13.15 3.44
N TYR A 317 -15.63 -14.32 3.56
CA TYR A 317 -15.90 -15.47 2.72
C TYR A 317 -15.47 -16.79 3.35
N THR A 318 -16.05 -17.88 2.85
CA THR A 318 -15.62 -19.24 3.15
C THR A 318 -14.92 -19.85 1.95
N ASN A 319 -13.75 -20.46 2.15
CA ASN A 319 -13.09 -21.31 1.18
C ASN A 319 -13.26 -22.79 1.56
N TYR A 320 -13.62 -23.60 0.57
CA TYR A 320 -13.49 -25.05 0.61
C TYR A 320 -12.30 -25.42 -0.26
N VAL A 321 -11.26 -26.00 0.36
CA VAL A 321 -10.01 -26.33 -0.33
C VAL A 321 -9.85 -27.84 -0.41
N LEU A 322 -9.74 -28.36 -1.64
CA LEU A 322 -9.36 -29.74 -1.89
C LEU A 322 -7.94 -29.76 -2.44
N GLY A 323 -7.04 -30.43 -1.75
CA GLY A 323 -5.62 -30.49 -2.09
C GLY A 323 -5.09 -31.90 -2.22
N TRP A 324 -4.22 -32.10 -3.19
CA TRP A 324 -3.34 -33.24 -3.31
C TRP A 324 -1.90 -32.74 -3.46
N ARG A 325 -0.97 -33.38 -2.75
CA ARG A 325 0.46 -33.06 -2.82
C ARG A 325 1.29 -34.34 -2.77
N HIS A 326 2.28 -34.41 -3.65
CA HIS A 326 3.31 -35.42 -3.63
C HIS A 326 4.66 -34.72 -3.55
N THR A 327 5.42 -35.03 -2.51
CA THR A 327 6.76 -34.48 -2.29
C THR A 327 7.79 -35.58 -2.42
N ASN A 328 8.78 -35.34 -3.28
CA ASN A 328 10.00 -36.15 -3.41
C ASN A 328 11.20 -35.23 -3.17
N ASN A 329 11.85 -35.35 -2.03
CA ASN A 329 13.02 -34.54 -1.79
C ASN A 329 14.28 -35.28 -2.27
N PHE A 330 15.10 -34.58 -3.09
CA PHE A 330 16.32 -35.14 -3.68
C PHE A 330 17.55 -35.07 -2.78
N ASN A 331 17.53 -34.25 -1.73
CA ASN A 331 18.69 -33.98 -0.88
C ASN A 331 18.67 -34.84 0.38
N ASP A 332 18.89 -36.16 0.27
CA ASP A 332 19.07 -37.11 1.40
C ASP A 332 18.14 -36.94 2.62
N THR A 333 16.99 -36.30 2.40
CA THR A 333 16.01 -36.06 3.43
C THR A 333 14.88 -37.08 3.37
N ASN A 334 14.37 -37.51 4.53
CA ASN A 334 13.20 -38.38 4.62
C ASN A 334 11.88 -37.62 4.37
N ASN A 335 11.91 -36.57 3.57
CA ASN A 335 10.72 -35.74 3.32
C ASN A 335 9.94 -36.25 2.10
N ARG A 336 9.59 -37.54 2.07
CA ARG A 336 8.81 -38.17 0.99
C ARG A 336 7.41 -38.52 1.46
N TYR A 337 6.40 -37.78 1.01
CA TYR A 337 5.02 -38.08 1.40
C TYR A 337 4.02 -37.81 0.27
N ARG A 338 2.85 -38.42 0.39
CA ARG A 338 1.65 -38.06 -0.37
C ARG A 338 0.59 -37.59 0.60
N LYS A 339 0.03 -36.41 0.34
CA LYS A 339 -0.99 -35.81 1.18
C LYS A 339 -2.25 -35.50 0.39
N TYR A 340 -3.39 -35.89 0.96
CA TYR A 340 -4.71 -35.43 0.55
C TYR A 340 -5.28 -34.56 1.66
N SER A 341 -5.87 -33.44 1.31
CA SER A 341 -6.46 -32.51 2.28
C SER A 341 -7.81 -32.00 1.82
N LEU A 342 -8.74 -31.93 2.75
CA LEU A 342 -10.01 -31.22 2.63
C LEU A 342 -10.04 -30.19 3.74
N GLN A 343 -10.22 -28.90 3.38
CA GLN A 343 -10.18 -27.82 4.35
C GLN A 343 -11.42 -26.94 4.20
N TRP A 344 -11.98 -26.56 5.33
CA TRP A 344 -12.92 -25.46 5.48
C TRP A 344 -12.16 -24.29 6.11
N GLN A 345 -12.28 -23.10 5.51
CA GLN A 345 -11.60 -21.90 5.97
C GLN A 345 -12.58 -20.73 5.93
N ARG A 346 -12.86 -20.10 7.08
CA ARG A 346 -13.64 -18.88 7.19
C ARG A 346 -12.70 -17.69 7.32
N HIS A 347 -12.68 -16.86 6.28
CA HIS A 347 -11.89 -15.63 6.21
C HIS A 347 -12.75 -14.44 6.60
N GLN A 348 -12.27 -13.62 7.54
CA GLN A 348 -12.97 -12.43 8.00
C GLN A 348 -11.99 -11.28 8.23
N GLN A 349 -12.30 -10.12 7.67
CA GLN A 349 -11.63 -8.87 8.00
C GLN A 349 -12.12 -8.43 9.39
N ILE A 350 -11.20 -8.25 10.34
CA ILE A 350 -11.53 -7.84 11.71
C ILE A 350 -11.51 -6.32 11.85
N ASN A 351 -10.52 -5.69 11.22
CA ASN A 351 -10.37 -4.24 11.10
C ASN A 351 -9.58 -3.93 9.82
N GLU A 352 -9.20 -2.70 9.58
CA GLU A 352 -8.50 -2.25 8.36
C GLU A 352 -7.23 -3.07 8.05
N ASP A 353 -6.51 -3.52 9.06
CA ASP A 353 -5.23 -4.19 8.93
C ASP A 353 -5.31 -5.71 9.06
N TRP A 354 -6.14 -6.24 9.96
CA TRP A 354 -6.08 -7.63 10.40
C TRP A 354 -7.19 -8.50 9.80
N LYS A 355 -6.77 -9.66 9.31
CA LYS A 355 -7.65 -10.76 8.88
C LYS A 355 -7.56 -11.93 9.84
N ARG A 356 -8.71 -12.50 10.19
CA ARG A 356 -8.82 -13.77 10.92
C ARG A 356 -9.22 -14.88 9.96
N ILE A 357 -8.60 -16.05 10.12
CA ILE A 357 -9.02 -17.27 9.42
C ILE A 357 -9.30 -18.33 10.47
N LEU A 358 -10.53 -18.80 10.54
CA LEU A 358 -10.88 -20.03 11.24
C LEU A 358 -10.73 -21.18 10.25
N LEU A 359 -10.09 -22.25 10.65
CA LEU A 359 -9.83 -23.37 9.76
C LEU A 359 -10.19 -24.71 10.43
N LEU A 360 -10.64 -25.64 9.60
CA LEU A 360 -10.79 -27.04 9.94
C LEU A 360 -10.23 -27.84 8.77
N LYS A 361 -9.21 -28.65 9.03
CA LYS A 361 -8.54 -29.47 8.03
C LYS A 361 -8.75 -30.94 8.34
N TYR A 362 -9.13 -31.70 7.32
CA TYR A 362 -9.00 -33.14 7.31
C TYR A 362 -7.85 -33.51 6.38
N GLU A 363 -6.81 -34.13 6.94
CA GLU A 363 -5.60 -34.47 6.19
C GLU A 363 -5.32 -35.97 6.30
N ARG A 364 -5.01 -36.59 5.16
CA ARG A 364 -4.50 -37.96 5.09
C ARG A 364 -3.14 -37.93 4.41
N GLU A 365 -2.11 -38.26 5.18
CA GLU A 365 -0.73 -38.29 4.70
C GLU A 365 -0.18 -39.71 4.74
N LYS A 366 0.40 -40.14 3.63
CA LYS A 366 1.19 -41.37 3.55
C LYS A 366 2.65 -40.99 3.51
N ASP A 367 3.37 -41.30 4.58
CA ASP A 367 4.83 -41.23 4.63
C ASP A 367 5.39 -42.38 3.80
N ASN A 368 6.05 -42.07 2.70
CA ASN A 368 6.61 -43.09 1.81
C ASN A 368 7.89 -43.75 2.37
N THR A 369 8.50 -43.15 3.40
CA THR A 369 9.72 -43.64 4.02
C THR A 369 9.41 -44.69 5.07
N GLN A 370 8.41 -44.42 5.90
CA GLN A 370 8.00 -45.35 6.99
C GLN A 370 6.84 -46.25 6.59
N SER A 371 6.32 -46.12 5.36
CA SER A 371 5.09 -46.78 4.88
C SER A 371 3.86 -46.57 5.77
N ALA A 372 3.91 -45.55 6.60
CA ALA A 372 2.85 -45.21 7.55
C ALA A 372 1.82 -44.23 6.91
N THR A 373 0.55 -44.51 7.10
CA THR A 373 -0.51 -43.58 6.73
C THR A 373 -1.08 -42.96 7.99
N ARG A 374 -1.19 -41.62 8.00
CA ARG A 374 -1.72 -40.88 9.15
C ARG A 374 -2.90 -40.03 8.70
N THR A 375 -3.93 -40.01 9.53
CA THR A 375 -5.14 -39.22 9.29
C THR A 375 -5.39 -38.32 10.48
N HIS A 376 -5.63 -37.03 10.22
CA HIS A 376 -5.83 -36.03 11.25
C HIS A 376 -6.99 -35.10 10.90
N LEU A 377 -7.76 -34.74 11.90
CA LEU A 377 -8.69 -33.63 11.89
C LEU A 377 -8.07 -32.50 12.73
N ILE A 378 -7.86 -31.35 12.10
CA ILE A 378 -7.04 -30.27 12.65
C ILE A 378 -7.84 -28.97 12.61
N PRO A 379 -8.58 -28.64 13.67
CA PRO A 379 -9.05 -27.27 13.89
C PRO A 379 -7.90 -26.32 14.14
N GLY A 380 -8.10 -25.07 13.77
CA GLY A 380 -7.10 -24.04 14.01
C GLY A 380 -7.63 -22.65 13.69
N PHE A 381 -6.80 -21.68 13.97
CA PHE A 381 -7.04 -20.28 13.59
C PHE A 381 -5.74 -19.60 13.22
N SER A 382 -5.87 -18.55 12.40
CA SER A 382 -4.76 -17.65 12.09
C SER A 382 -5.19 -16.20 12.08
N TYR A 383 -4.24 -15.33 12.42
CA TYR A 383 -4.32 -13.89 12.25
C TYR A 383 -3.23 -13.45 11.29
N ILE A 384 -3.62 -12.64 10.31
CA ILE A 384 -2.73 -12.13 9.26
C ILE A 384 -2.88 -10.63 9.17
N ARG A 385 -1.76 -9.92 9.12
CA ARG A 385 -1.68 -8.52 8.72
C ARG A 385 -0.65 -8.37 7.62
N GLU A 386 -1.01 -7.70 6.55
CA GLU A 386 -0.09 -7.39 5.46
C GLU A 386 -0.31 -5.95 5.03
N ARG A 387 0.72 -5.14 5.17
CA ARG A 387 0.73 -3.73 4.78
C ARG A 387 1.95 -3.46 3.93
N ARG A 388 1.77 -2.76 2.82
CA ARG A 388 2.88 -2.40 1.92
C ARG A 388 2.59 -1.13 1.14
N ILE A 389 3.65 -0.37 0.87
CA ILE A 389 3.64 0.84 0.03
C ILE A 389 4.72 0.65 -1.03
N GLY A 390 4.45 1.05 -2.29
CA GLY A 390 5.42 0.99 -3.40
C GLY A 390 5.12 -0.07 -4.47
N GLY A 391 3.90 -0.59 -4.55
CA GLY A 391 3.46 -1.44 -5.67
C GLY A 391 4.19 -2.78 -5.76
N ILE A 392 4.78 -3.09 -6.93
CA ILE A 392 5.47 -4.36 -7.21
C ILE A 392 6.80 -4.47 -6.46
N THR A 393 7.49 -3.35 -6.26
CA THR A 393 8.73 -3.25 -5.48
C THR A 393 8.46 -2.36 -4.27
N PRO A 394 7.99 -2.92 -3.15
CA PRO A 394 7.65 -2.12 -1.99
C PRO A 394 8.91 -1.48 -1.37
N ASN A 395 8.73 -0.27 -0.89
CA ASN A 395 9.74 0.47 -0.13
C ASN A 395 9.46 0.48 1.38
N TRP A 396 8.25 0.18 1.75
CA TRP A 396 7.80 0.05 3.13
C TRP A 396 6.76 -1.06 3.23
N GLY A 397 6.83 -1.85 4.28
CA GLY A 397 5.82 -2.84 4.57
C GLY A 397 6.09 -3.66 5.81
N ASP A 398 5.07 -4.37 6.25
CA ASP A 398 5.17 -5.43 7.23
C ASP A 398 4.15 -6.54 6.95
N ARG A 399 4.54 -7.76 7.25
CA ARG A 399 3.67 -8.92 7.25
C ARG A 399 3.79 -9.65 8.57
N GLN A 400 2.66 -9.76 9.27
CA GLN A 400 2.54 -10.50 10.52
C GLN A 400 1.62 -11.69 10.30
N PHE A 401 2.02 -12.84 10.76
CA PHE A 401 1.25 -14.07 10.66
C PHE A 401 1.40 -14.87 11.95
N VAL A 402 0.29 -15.28 12.51
CA VAL A 402 0.24 -16.21 13.65
C VAL A 402 -0.81 -17.27 13.35
N GLN A 403 -0.46 -18.55 13.52
CA GLN A 403 -1.37 -19.67 13.34
C GLN A 403 -1.21 -20.68 14.46
N VAL A 404 -2.34 -21.14 14.97
CA VAL A 404 -2.43 -22.24 15.93
C VAL A 404 -3.26 -23.35 15.31
N GLU A 405 -2.75 -24.58 15.39
CA GLU A 405 -3.38 -25.80 14.89
C GLU A 405 -3.32 -26.87 15.97
N VAL A 406 -4.39 -27.61 16.12
CA VAL A 406 -4.52 -28.64 17.15
C VAL A 406 -4.97 -29.94 16.52
N SER A 407 -4.34 -31.03 16.85
CA SER A 407 -4.79 -32.38 16.51
C SER A 407 -4.95 -33.18 17.79
N ASP A 408 -6.03 -33.92 17.93
CA ASP A 408 -6.22 -34.77 19.12
C ASP A 408 -6.93 -36.07 18.77
N LYS A 409 -6.55 -37.13 19.48
CA LYS A 409 -7.14 -38.47 19.36
C LYS A 409 -8.62 -38.50 19.77
N ALA A 410 -9.03 -37.59 20.67
CA ALA A 410 -10.42 -37.52 21.16
C ALA A 410 -11.45 -37.24 20.07
N TRP A 411 -11.07 -36.62 18.95
CA TRP A 411 -11.94 -36.38 17.81
C TRP A 411 -11.56 -37.15 16.53
N GLY A 412 -10.87 -38.28 16.69
CA GLY A 412 -10.60 -39.22 15.61
C GLY A 412 -9.28 -39.01 14.88
N SER A 413 -8.40 -38.13 15.33
CA SER A 413 -7.04 -38.02 14.81
C SER A 413 -6.17 -39.17 15.32
N GLN A 414 -5.18 -39.60 14.55
CA GLN A 414 -4.29 -40.69 14.93
C GLN A 414 -3.24 -40.28 15.97
N SER A 415 -2.96 -38.98 16.11
CA SER A 415 -2.06 -38.44 17.12
C SER A 415 -2.49 -37.10 17.67
N SER A 416 -2.07 -36.78 18.89
CA SER A 416 -2.31 -35.51 19.54
C SER A 416 -1.08 -34.65 19.46
N PHE A 417 -1.21 -33.40 19.00
CA PHE A 417 -0.18 -32.37 18.97
C PHE A 417 -0.78 -30.98 18.88
N TYR A 418 -0.02 -29.99 19.32
CA TYR A 418 -0.30 -28.56 19.14
C TYR A 418 0.81 -27.96 18.29
N LYS A 419 0.44 -27.16 17.29
CA LYS A 419 1.40 -26.44 16.43
C LYS A 419 1.13 -24.94 16.49
N LEU A 420 2.20 -24.20 16.83
CA LEU A 420 2.25 -22.75 16.71
C LEU A 420 3.20 -22.38 15.57
N SER A 421 2.77 -21.50 14.69
CA SER A 421 3.60 -20.90 13.64
C SER A 421 3.46 -19.41 13.67
N MET A 422 4.57 -18.68 13.75
CA MET A 422 4.60 -17.23 13.73
C MET A 422 5.60 -16.75 12.68
N ARG A 423 5.25 -15.71 11.96
CA ARG A 423 6.14 -15.01 11.01
C ARG A 423 5.97 -13.52 11.14
N SER A 424 7.09 -12.81 11.18
CA SER A 424 7.13 -11.36 11.27
C SER A 424 8.18 -10.82 10.30
N ASN A 425 7.72 -10.18 9.22
CA ASN A 425 8.58 -9.57 8.22
C ASN A 425 8.39 -8.05 8.26
N TRP A 426 9.48 -7.30 8.16
CA TRP A 426 9.51 -5.85 8.19
C TRP A 426 10.45 -5.32 7.12
N LEU A 427 9.94 -4.46 6.25
CA LEU A 427 10.70 -3.75 5.23
C LEU A 427 10.61 -2.25 5.52
N ARG A 428 11.75 -1.57 5.61
CA ARG A 428 11.83 -0.13 5.88
C ARG A 428 12.85 0.51 4.96
N GLN A 429 12.44 1.57 4.29
CA GLN A 429 13.33 2.41 3.50
C GLN A 429 13.55 3.74 4.21
N PHE A 430 14.81 4.17 4.24
CA PHE A 430 15.26 5.43 4.83
C PHE A 430 15.92 6.29 3.75
N ASN A 431 15.63 7.58 3.74
CA ASN A 431 16.23 8.57 2.82
C ASN A 431 16.22 8.12 1.34
N GLU A 432 15.12 7.47 0.88
CA GLU A 432 14.91 7.00 -0.50
C GLU A 432 15.96 5.98 -1.02
N THR A 433 17.06 5.78 -0.31
CA THR A 433 18.20 4.94 -0.74
C THR A 433 18.41 3.71 0.12
N HIS A 434 18.43 3.85 1.44
CA HIS A 434 18.77 2.79 2.37
C HIS A 434 17.54 1.92 2.66
N GLN A 435 17.64 0.61 2.45
CA GLN A 435 16.54 -0.31 2.74
C GLN A 435 17.01 -1.41 3.71
N LEU A 436 16.21 -1.66 4.73
CA LEU A 436 16.42 -2.69 5.74
C LEU A 436 15.25 -3.67 5.71
N LEU A 437 15.56 -4.96 5.58
CA LEU A 437 14.64 -6.07 5.68
C LEU A 437 14.98 -6.88 6.93
N PHE A 438 13.98 -7.13 7.76
CA PHE A 438 14.05 -8.02 8.90
C PHE A 438 12.99 -9.11 8.77
N LYS A 439 13.37 -10.37 8.99
CA LYS A 439 12.47 -11.53 9.01
C LYS A 439 12.69 -12.33 10.30
N LEU A 440 11.60 -12.80 10.87
CA LEU A 440 11.60 -13.69 12.03
C LEU A 440 10.53 -14.76 11.82
N ASP A 441 10.95 -16.04 11.83
CA ASP A 441 10.07 -17.20 11.80
C ASP A 441 10.22 -17.99 13.10
N VAL A 442 9.11 -18.26 13.78
CA VAL A 442 9.05 -19.06 15.00
C VAL A 442 8.09 -20.21 14.78
N GLY A 443 8.54 -21.42 15.05
CA GLY A 443 7.74 -22.63 14.99
C GLY A 443 7.89 -23.47 16.26
N TYR A 444 6.76 -23.96 16.75
CA TYR A 444 6.72 -24.85 17.91
C TYR A 444 5.66 -25.93 17.73
N ILE A 445 6.04 -27.19 17.94
CA ILE A 445 5.13 -28.33 17.99
C ILE A 445 5.33 -29.01 19.34
N SER A 446 4.24 -29.15 20.10
CA SER A 446 4.17 -29.98 21.29
C SER A 446 3.58 -31.32 20.90
N ALA A 447 4.39 -32.39 20.97
CA ALA A 447 4.00 -33.78 20.71
C ALA A 447 4.81 -34.71 21.58
N ASN A 448 4.27 -35.85 21.92
CA ASN A 448 5.00 -36.87 22.72
C ASN A 448 6.14 -37.51 21.94
N ASP A 449 5.99 -37.65 20.62
CA ASP A 449 6.98 -38.21 19.71
C ASP A 449 6.89 -37.51 18.37
N VAL A 450 8.01 -37.03 17.83
CA VAL A 450 8.11 -36.39 16.54
C VAL A 450 7.56 -37.29 15.40
N ASN A 451 7.72 -38.60 15.51
CA ASN A 451 7.23 -39.55 14.52
C ASN A 451 5.71 -39.62 14.46
N GLN A 452 4.99 -39.14 15.46
CA GLN A 452 3.52 -39.04 15.45
C GLN A 452 3.01 -37.79 14.70
N VAL A 453 3.86 -36.79 14.52
CA VAL A 453 3.52 -35.59 13.75
C VAL A 453 3.68 -35.85 12.25
N PRO A 454 2.71 -35.52 11.39
CA PRO A 454 2.88 -35.64 9.94
C PRO A 454 4.13 -34.90 9.46
N ILE A 455 4.86 -35.50 8.53
CA ILE A 455 6.13 -34.94 8.06
C ILE A 455 5.96 -33.56 7.43
N SER A 456 4.81 -33.34 6.75
CA SER A 456 4.45 -32.06 6.15
C SER A 456 4.20 -30.93 7.16
N MET A 457 4.09 -31.25 8.44
CA MET A 457 3.86 -30.27 9.51
C MET A 457 5.12 -29.98 10.34
N ARG A 458 6.17 -30.82 10.24
CA ARG A 458 7.45 -30.63 10.94
C ARG A 458 8.22 -29.46 10.33
N PHE A 459 9.21 -28.96 11.06
CA PHE A 459 10.03 -27.83 10.63
C PHE A 459 11.34 -28.28 10.00
N PHE A 460 11.74 -27.57 8.96
CA PHE A 460 13.00 -27.71 8.24
C PHE A 460 13.52 -26.31 7.91
N ALA A 461 14.83 -26.13 7.84
CA ALA A 461 15.45 -24.90 7.40
C ALA A 461 16.53 -25.13 6.34
N GLY A 462 17.01 -24.03 5.77
CA GLY A 462 17.94 -23.97 4.65
C GLY A 462 17.22 -23.61 3.34
N GLY A 463 17.91 -22.86 2.49
CA GLY A 463 17.43 -22.43 1.18
C GLY A 463 17.37 -20.91 1.01
N ASP A 464 16.88 -20.44 -0.13
CA ASP A 464 16.92 -19.03 -0.56
C ASP A 464 16.10 -18.06 0.30
N ASN A 465 15.29 -18.54 1.24
CA ASN A 465 14.48 -17.71 2.12
C ASN A 465 14.96 -17.62 3.58
N ASN A 466 15.80 -18.55 4.01
CA ASN A 466 16.40 -18.59 5.36
C ASN A 466 17.65 -19.47 5.33
N LEU A 467 18.69 -19.12 6.09
CA LEU A 467 19.95 -19.86 6.15
C LEU A 467 20.47 -20.22 4.74
N ARG A 468 20.71 -19.16 3.95
CA ARG A 468 20.92 -19.23 2.48
C ARG A 468 22.18 -19.99 2.04
N ALA A 469 23.14 -20.21 2.96
CA ALA A 469 24.32 -21.01 2.66
C ALA A 469 24.05 -22.52 2.63
N TYR A 470 22.88 -22.95 3.13
CA TYR A 470 22.52 -24.36 3.27
C TYR A 470 21.49 -24.75 2.21
N ASP A 471 21.52 -26.00 1.77
CA ASP A 471 20.57 -26.53 0.80
C ASP A 471 19.13 -26.49 1.34
N PHE A 472 18.18 -26.45 0.42
CA PHE A 472 16.76 -26.34 0.73
C PHE A 472 16.28 -27.47 1.66
N ASN A 473 15.66 -27.10 2.80
CA ASN A 473 15.14 -28.02 3.83
C ASN A 473 16.18 -29.05 4.34
N SER A 474 17.46 -28.74 4.23
CA SER A 474 18.52 -29.69 4.64
C SER A 474 18.76 -29.70 6.15
N ILE A 475 18.41 -28.62 6.86
CA ILE A 475 18.68 -28.51 8.29
C ILE A 475 17.48 -29.05 9.08
N SER A 476 17.67 -30.14 9.78
CA SER A 476 16.82 -30.68 10.85
C SER A 476 17.54 -31.84 11.56
N PRO A 477 17.07 -32.28 12.73
CA PRO A 477 17.57 -33.51 13.38
C PRO A 477 17.52 -34.71 12.42
N LEU A 478 18.45 -35.64 12.62
CA LEU A 478 18.57 -36.85 11.81
C LEU A 478 17.77 -38.02 12.43
N ASP A 479 17.31 -38.91 11.56
CA ASP A 479 16.79 -40.23 11.99
C ASP A 479 17.92 -41.26 12.17
N SER A 480 17.56 -42.49 12.51
CA SER A 480 18.49 -43.61 12.66
C SER A 480 19.27 -43.97 11.38
N ASN A 481 18.82 -43.51 10.22
CA ASN A 481 19.46 -43.73 8.91
C ASN A 481 20.27 -42.52 8.44
N ASN A 482 20.58 -41.57 9.33
CA ASN A 482 21.28 -40.31 9.06
C ASN A 482 20.56 -39.41 8.04
N LYS A 483 19.21 -39.42 7.99
CA LYS A 483 18.41 -38.57 7.11
C LYS A 483 17.63 -37.53 7.89
N SER A 484 17.49 -36.35 7.37
CA SER A 484 16.68 -35.27 7.95
C SER A 484 15.23 -35.71 8.17
N ARG A 485 14.76 -35.68 9.42
CA ARG A 485 13.41 -36.13 9.78
C ARG A 485 12.41 -35.03 10.11
N GLY A 486 12.87 -33.77 10.07
CA GLY A 486 12.12 -32.61 10.53
C GLY A 486 12.17 -32.42 12.04
N ALA A 487 11.94 -31.22 12.49
CA ALA A 487 12.06 -30.74 13.86
C ALA A 487 10.72 -30.39 14.48
N LEU A 488 10.68 -30.34 15.82
CA LEU A 488 9.52 -29.83 16.58
C LEU A 488 9.59 -28.34 16.86
N THR A 489 10.79 -27.75 16.79
CA THR A 489 10.98 -26.32 17.03
C THR A 489 11.82 -25.67 15.93
N GLN A 490 11.54 -24.42 15.64
CA GLN A 490 12.40 -23.56 14.84
C GLN A 490 12.37 -22.12 15.34
N LEU A 491 13.50 -21.45 15.19
CA LEU A 491 13.64 -20.00 15.37
C LEU A 491 14.62 -19.52 14.31
N LEU A 492 14.14 -18.77 13.32
CA LEU A 492 14.95 -18.29 12.20
C LEU A 492 14.85 -16.79 12.12
N GLY A 493 15.97 -16.12 11.92
CA GLY A 493 16.09 -14.68 11.79
C GLY A 493 16.92 -14.30 10.58
N THR A 494 16.52 -13.27 9.86
CA THR A 494 17.26 -12.65 8.76
C THR A 494 17.31 -11.16 8.98
N ILE A 495 18.48 -10.56 8.80
CA ILE A 495 18.66 -9.14 8.63
C ILE A 495 19.36 -8.89 7.29
N GLU A 496 18.79 -8.02 6.48
CA GLU A 496 19.36 -7.66 5.17
C GLU A 496 19.31 -6.15 5.00
N TYR A 497 20.45 -5.58 4.62
CA TYR A 497 20.57 -4.19 4.23
C TYR A 497 20.85 -4.10 2.74
N SER A 498 20.16 -3.22 2.03
CA SER A 498 20.39 -3.00 0.61
C SER A 498 20.48 -1.51 0.23
N TYR A 499 21.34 -1.22 -0.74
CA TYR A 499 21.65 0.11 -1.23
C TYR A 499 21.58 0.17 -2.77
N PRO A 500 20.94 1.18 -3.38
CA PRO A 500 20.89 1.32 -4.84
C PRO A 500 22.28 1.68 -5.39
N VAL A 501 22.79 0.90 -6.32
CA VAL A 501 24.07 1.17 -6.99
C VAL A 501 23.86 1.77 -8.38
N LYS A 502 22.71 1.50 -8.98
CA LYS A 502 22.27 2.04 -10.27
C LYS A 502 20.75 1.96 -10.33
N ASP A 503 20.12 2.67 -11.28
CA ASP A 503 18.68 2.58 -11.51
C ASP A 503 18.24 1.10 -11.61
N LYS A 504 17.23 0.71 -10.81
CA LYS A 504 16.68 -0.66 -10.69
C LYS A 504 17.62 -1.73 -10.14
N TRP A 505 18.86 -1.37 -9.75
CA TRP A 505 19.83 -2.32 -9.21
C TRP A 505 20.22 -1.93 -7.79
N ARG A 506 20.11 -2.89 -6.87
CA ARG A 506 20.52 -2.72 -5.48
C ARG A 506 21.56 -3.78 -5.12
N PHE A 507 22.57 -3.39 -4.38
CA PHE A 507 23.51 -4.29 -3.70
C PHE A 507 22.98 -4.58 -2.30
N ALA A 508 23.07 -5.82 -1.86
CA ALA A 508 22.60 -6.26 -0.54
C ALA A 508 23.71 -6.97 0.24
N ILE A 509 23.71 -6.80 1.54
CA ILE A 509 24.46 -7.59 2.52
C ILE A 509 23.45 -8.20 3.50
N PHE A 510 23.66 -9.42 3.90
CA PHE A 510 22.73 -10.09 4.80
C PHE A 510 23.42 -11.02 5.80
N HIS A 511 22.70 -11.29 6.87
CA HIS A 511 23.06 -12.28 7.88
C HIS A 511 21.82 -13.07 8.27
N ASP A 512 21.90 -14.40 8.17
CA ASP A 512 20.87 -15.32 8.59
C ASP A 512 21.35 -16.09 9.82
N VAL A 513 20.44 -16.28 10.78
CA VAL A 513 20.69 -17.08 12.00
C VAL A 513 19.50 -17.97 12.28
N GLY A 514 19.74 -19.13 12.86
CA GLY A 514 18.62 -19.97 13.22
C GLY A 514 18.97 -21.17 14.08
N THR A 515 17.91 -21.71 14.68
CA THR A 515 17.93 -22.99 15.38
C THR A 515 16.78 -23.85 14.91
N VAL A 516 17.04 -25.12 14.64
CA VAL A 516 16.04 -26.10 14.20
C VAL A 516 16.32 -27.43 14.90
N GLY A 517 15.46 -27.82 15.82
CA GLY A 517 15.69 -28.98 16.66
C GLY A 517 14.43 -29.49 17.35
N ASP A 518 14.55 -30.47 18.23
CA ASP A 518 13.44 -30.93 19.06
C ASP A 518 13.21 -30.03 20.27
N LYS A 519 14.23 -29.28 20.67
CA LYS A 519 14.16 -28.27 21.72
C LYS A 519 14.61 -26.92 21.18
N PHE A 520 14.07 -25.84 21.73
CA PHE A 520 14.51 -24.49 21.38
C PHE A 520 15.97 -24.26 21.69
N LEU A 521 16.71 -23.62 20.77
CA LEU A 521 18.10 -23.18 20.89
C LEU A 521 19.11 -24.35 21.01
N GLU A 522 18.71 -25.56 20.65
CA GLU A 522 19.58 -26.74 20.74
C GLU A 522 20.69 -26.72 19.68
N ASP A 523 20.32 -26.64 18.42
CA ASP A 523 21.25 -26.57 17.28
C ASP A 523 21.28 -25.18 16.69
N LYS A 524 22.48 -24.62 16.50
CA LYS A 524 22.67 -23.24 16.01
C LYS A 524 23.33 -23.24 14.64
N TYR A 525 22.77 -22.47 13.74
CA TYR A 525 23.26 -22.28 12.38
C TYR A 525 23.29 -20.79 12.07
N SER A 526 24.30 -20.34 11.34
CA SER A 526 24.33 -18.99 10.81
C SER A 526 25.11 -18.91 9.52
N ASP A 527 24.75 -17.97 8.71
CA ASP A 527 25.46 -17.61 7.49
C ASP A 527 25.44 -16.09 7.26
N ALA A 528 26.30 -15.65 6.37
CA ALA A 528 26.27 -14.29 5.88
C ALA A 528 26.60 -14.28 4.39
N GLY A 529 26.19 -13.24 3.72
CA GLY A 529 26.42 -13.14 2.29
C GLY A 529 26.22 -11.76 1.73
N ILE A 530 26.43 -11.70 0.43
CA ILE A 530 26.18 -10.54 -0.40
C ILE A 530 25.23 -10.91 -1.53
N GLY A 531 24.50 -9.94 -2.05
CA GLY A 531 23.56 -10.21 -3.13
C GLY A 531 23.26 -9.02 -4.00
N ILE A 532 22.68 -9.32 -5.14
CA ILE A 532 22.19 -8.33 -6.09
C ILE A 532 20.67 -8.42 -6.16
N ARG A 533 20.02 -7.27 -6.20
CA ARG A 533 18.58 -7.10 -6.31
C ARG A 533 18.30 -6.33 -7.58
N TRP A 534 17.58 -6.94 -8.52
CA TRP A 534 17.19 -6.29 -9.76
C TRP A 534 15.67 -6.13 -9.82
N GLU A 535 15.23 -4.87 -9.83
CA GLU A 535 13.82 -4.52 -9.93
C GLU A 535 13.35 -4.61 -11.38
N THR A 536 12.44 -5.55 -11.65
CA THR A 536 11.87 -5.74 -13.00
C THR A 536 10.37 -5.48 -12.99
N PRO A 537 9.75 -5.26 -14.16
CA PRO A 537 8.28 -5.12 -14.25
C PRO A 537 7.49 -6.33 -13.75
N VAL A 538 8.13 -7.50 -13.66
CA VAL A 538 7.50 -8.76 -13.22
C VAL A 538 7.83 -9.11 -11.76
N GLY A 539 8.62 -8.29 -11.08
CA GLY A 539 9.03 -8.49 -9.69
C GLY A 539 10.53 -8.34 -9.45
N LEU A 540 10.93 -8.54 -8.21
CA LEU A 540 12.33 -8.48 -7.78
C LEU A 540 13.05 -9.78 -8.14
N ILE A 541 14.19 -9.67 -8.81
CA ILE A 541 15.13 -10.77 -9.06
C ILE A 541 16.26 -10.66 -8.06
N ARG A 542 16.55 -11.75 -7.36
CA ARG A 542 17.62 -11.85 -6.36
C ARG A 542 18.67 -12.87 -6.80
N LEU A 543 19.93 -12.50 -6.65
CA LEU A 543 21.07 -13.39 -6.75
C LEU A 543 21.91 -13.22 -5.49
N ASP A 544 22.05 -14.29 -4.70
CA ASP A 544 22.74 -14.27 -3.40
C ASP A 544 23.91 -15.23 -3.40
N PHE A 545 25.01 -14.79 -2.77
CA PHE A 545 26.20 -15.58 -2.48
C PHE A 545 26.32 -15.68 -0.97
N ALA A 546 26.07 -16.85 -0.43
CA ALA A 546 26.00 -17.09 1.02
C ALA A 546 27.08 -18.07 1.48
N LYS A 547 27.69 -17.79 2.62
CA LYS A 547 28.70 -18.64 3.27
C LYS A 547 28.30 -18.93 4.71
N GLY A 548 28.31 -20.21 5.07
CA GLY A 548 28.08 -20.64 6.45
C GLY A 548 29.17 -20.15 7.38
N LEU A 549 28.76 -19.59 8.51
CA LEU A 549 29.63 -19.09 9.57
C LEU A 549 29.67 -20.05 10.78
N GLN A 550 28.51 -20.59 11.15
CA GLN A 550 28.36 -21.49 12.27
C GLN A 550 27.42 -22.64 11.91
N SER A 551 27.80 -23.85 12.27
CA SER A 551 26.98 -25.06 12.19
C SER A 551 27.19 -25.93 13.43
N SER A 552 26.10 -26.36 14.07
CA SER A 552 26.16 -27.36 15.14
C SER A 552 26.49 -28.75 14.61
N ASP A 553 26.21 -29.01 13.34
CA ASP A 553 26.56 -30.27 12.66
C ASP A 553 27.71 -30.04 11.65
N ILE A 554 28.94 -29.91 12.18
CA ILE A 554 30.16 -29.68 11.39
C ILE A 554 30.46 -30.87 10.46
N LYS A 555 30.10 -32.08 10.83
CA LYS A 555 30.35 -33.26 9.97
C LYS A 555 29.53 -33.26 8.71
N ARG A 556 28.32 -32.70 8.78
CA ARG A 556 27.39 -32.61 7.66
C ARG A 556 27.57 -31.33 6.87
N PHE A 557 27.93 -30.23 7.54
CA PHE A 557 27.99 -28.89 6.98
C PHE A 557 29.34 -28.22 7.29
N ASP A 558 30.42 -28.68 6.66
CA ASP A 558 31.72 -28.02 6.77
C ASP A 558 31.77 -26.81 5.84
N LYS A 559 31.61 -25.61 6.44
CA LYS A 559 31.67 -24.31 5.73
C LYS A 559 30.83 -24.25 4.45
N PRO A 560 29.55 -24.52 4.54
CA PRO A 560 28.69 -24.56 3.37
C PRO A 560 28.74 -23.22 2.60
N PHE A 561 28.75 -23.29 1.28
CA PHE A 561 28.66 -22.15 0.38
C PHE A 561 27.60 -22.44 -0.66
N ASN A 562 26.70 -21.49 -0.88
CA ASN A 562 25.62 -21.64 -1.83
C ASN A 562 25.42 -20.36 -2.65
N ILE A 563 25.03 -20.54 -3.90
CA ILE A 563 24.59 -19.47 -4.79
C ILE A 563 23.11 -19.68 -5.04
N SER A 564 22.29 -18.75 -4.59
CA SER A 564 20.84 -18.84 -4.76
C SER A 564 20.31 -17.78 -5.70
N PHE A 565 19.32 -18.18 -6.49
CA PHE A 565 18.60 -17.33 -7.42
C PHE A 565 17.09 -17.43 -7.14
N ALA A 566 16.42 -16.32 -7.03
CA ALA A 566 14.98 -16.29 -6.82
C ALA A 566 14.31 -15.11 -7.54
N ILE A 567 13.05 -15.31 -7.92
CA ILE A 567 12.18 -14.25 -8.47
C ILE A 567 10.96 -14.14 -7.55
N GLY A 568 10.67 -12.95 -7.06
CA GLY A 568 9.49 -12.70 -6.22
C GLY A 568 9.63 -11.53 -5.26
N LEU A 569 8.59 -11.32 -4.45
CA LEU A 569 8.55 -10.29 -3.41
C LEU A 569 9.19 -10.82 -2.11
N ASP A 570 9.86 -9.95 -1.38
CA ASP A 570 10.50 -10.27 -0.09
C ASP A 570 9.56 -10.20 1.13
N LEU A 571 8.33 -9.72 0.95
CA LEU A 571 7.30 -9.58 2.00
C LEU A 571 6.27 -10.70 1.98
#